data_b181254c26ae19ff8c2a66b39fcd825c
#
_entry.id   b181254c26ae19ff8c2a66b39fcd825c
#
_cell.length_a   1.000
_cell.length_b   1.000
_cell.length_c   1.000
_cell.angle_alpha   90.00
_cell.angle_beta   90.00
_cell.angle_gamma   90.00
#
_symmetry.space_group_name_H-M   'P 1'
#
loop_
_entity.id
_entity.type
_entity.pdbx_description
1 polymer ?
#
loop_
_entity_poly.entity_id
_entity_poly.type
_entity_poly.pdbx_seq_one_letter_code
_entity_poly.pdbx_strand_id
1 'polypeptide(L)'
;MIKKIIFLFIFLSLDVFSHSVKDGDMDGSWRVVEAFINGEKQENVDGLMVATEGFSSVNWTASDGNKYFNYASYEVKDGLVHVEILNHSLDEYIGAKFSHKPNFMGDKKSYITTFTWDDVEYTHRFEKVSCAYEKCARISDFR
;
A
#
# COMPACT_ATOMS: atom_id res chain seq x y z
N MET A 1 9.09 -39.02 46.31
CA MET A 1 7.88 -38.52 45.65
C MET A 1 8.20 -37.21 44.90
N ILE A 2 8.39 -37.30 43.58
CA ILE A 2 8.73 -36.17 42.73
C ILE A 2 7.43 -35.63 42.16
N LYS A 3 6.98 -34.45 42.62
CA LYS A 3 5.82 -33.77 42.06
C LYS A 3 6.20 -33.22 40.67
N LYS A 4 5.68 -33.80 39.60
CA LYS A 4 5.75 -33.24 38.26
C LYS A 4 4.84 -32.02 38.19
N ILE A 5 5.45 -30.82 38.13
CA ILE A 5 4.76 -29.58 37.80
C ILE A 5 4.61 -29.56 36.29
N ILE A 6 3.39 -29.75 35.82
CA ILE A 6 3.03 -29.61 34.40
C ILE A 6 2.83 -28.09 34.18
N PHE A 7 3.80 -27.46 33.50
CA PHE A 7 3.66 -26.10 33.00
C PHE A 7 2.74 -26.14 31.76
N LEU A 8 1.49 -25.75 31.97
CA LEU A 8 0.54 -25.57 30.89
C LEU A 8 0.87 -24.25 30.18
N PHE A 9 1.63 -24.31 29.09
CA PHE A 9 1.82 -23.18 28.19
C PHE A 9 0.47 -22.88 27.50
N ILE A 10 -0.26 -21.90 28.00
CA ILE A 10 -1.39 -21.32 27.28
C ILE A 10 -0.77 -20.44 26.20
N PHE A 11 -0.68 -20.97 24.98
CA PHE A 11 -0.47 -20.18 23.79
C PHE A 11 -1.71 -19.30 23.61
N LEU A 12 -1.64 -18.05 24.12
CA LEU A 12 -2.51 -16.99 23.67
C LEU A 12 -2.13 -16.73 22.21
N SER A 13 -2.82 -17.38 21.30
CA SER A 13 -2.86 -16.98 19.90
C SER A 13 -3.48 -15.58 19.88
N LEU A 14 -2.62 -14.55 19.78
CA LEU A 14 -3.04 -13.23 19.37
C LEU A 14 -3.53 -13.39 17.94
N ASP A 15 -4.82 -13.62 17.77
CA ASP A 15 -5.49 -13.44 16.49
C ASP A 15 -5.27 -12.00 16.08
N VAL A 16 -4.22 -11.77 15.29
CA VAL A 16 -4.05 -10.54 14.55
C VAL A 16 -5.23 -10.51 13.59
N PHE A 17 -6.28 -9.79 13.96
CA PHE A 17 -7.43 -9.55 13.10
C PHE A 17 -6.95 -8.81 11.86
N SER A 18 -6.47 -9.55 10.88
CA SER A 18 -6.27 -9.06 9.53
C SER A 18 -7.64 -8.74 8.95
N HIS A 19 -8.05 -7.49 9.03
CA HIS A 19 -9.28 -7.05 8.39
C HIS A 19 -9.12 -7.23 6.88
N SER A 20 -9.99 -8.05 6.28
CA SER A 20 -10.04 -8.13 4.81
C SER A 20 -10.42 -6.77 4.24
N VAL A 21 -9.76 -6.38 3.15
CA VAL A 21 -10.08 -5.15 2.43
C VAL A 21 -11.51 -5.22 1.88
N LYS A 22 -12.23 -4.11 1.96
CA LYS A 22 -13.60 -3.93 1.45
C LYS A 22 -13.64 -2.77 0.47
N ASP A 23 -14.71 -2.70 -0.30
CA ASP A 23 -14.98 -1.55 -1.15
C ASP A 23 -14.94 -0.25 -0.33
N GLY A 24 -14.27 0.76 -0.89
CA GLY A 24 -14.08 2.06 -0.24
C GLY A 24 -12.93 2.12 0.77
N ASP A 25 -12.35 1.00 1.22
CA ASP A 25 -11.21 1.03 2.15
C ASP A 25 -9.98 1.68 1.52
N MET A 26 -9.84 1.59 0.20
CA MET A 26 -8.74 2.20 -0.54
C MET A 26 -8.94 3.68 -0.82
N ASP A 27 -10.18 4.19 -0.72
CA ASP A 27 -10.50 5.57 -1.06
C ASP A 27 -9.78 6.56 -0.15
N GLY A 28 -9.25 7.61 -0.76
CA GLY A 28 -8.55 8.70 -0.09
C GLY A 28 -7.19 9.02 -0.69
N SER A 29 -6.44 9.84 0.04
CA SER A 29 -5.07 10.20 -0.31
C SER A 29 -4.09 9.46 0.60
N TRP A 30 -3.06 8.86 0.01
CA TRP A 30 -2.10 8.00 0.67
C TRP A 30 -0.69 8.40 0.29
N ARG A 31 0.18 8.56 1.26
CA ARG A 31 1.60 8.81 1.05
C ARG A 31 2.38 7.51 1.13
N VAL A 32 3.25 7.26 0.17
CA VAL A 32 4.26 6.20 0.26
C VAL A 32 5.32 6.63 1.26
N VAL A 33 5.49 5.87 2.34
CA VAL A 33 6.48 6.17 3.39
C VAL A 33 7.64 5.19 3.40
N GLU A 34 7.47 3.99 2.83
CA GLU A 34 8.53 3.02 2.61
C GLU A 34 8.25 2.22 1.34
N ALA A 35 9.32 1.90 0.61
CA ALA A 35 9.28 1.05 -0.57
C ALA A 35 10.44 0.06 -0.54
N PHE A 36 10.18 -1.17 -1.00
CA PHE A 36 11.18 -2.22 -1.14
C PHE A 36 11.01 -2.87 -2.50
N ILE A 37 12.13 -3.25 -3.13
CA ILE A 37 12.18 -4.03 -4.38
C ILE A 37 12.97 -5.30 -4.08
N ASN A 38 12.37 -6.47 -4.25
CA ASN A 38 12.96 -7.77 -3.89
C ASN A 38 13.51 -7.80 -2.45
N GLY A 39 12.79 -7.16 -1.52
CA GLY A 39 13.19 -7.06 -0.11
C GLY A 39 14.26 -6.00 0.18
N GLU A 40 14.81 -5.33 -0.82
CA GLU A 40 15.79 -4.26 -0.66
C GLU A 40 15.11 -2.90 -0.53
N LYS A 41 15.39 -2.21 0.59
CA LYS A 41 14.80 -0.89 0.86
C LYS A 41 15.28 0.15 -0.15
N GLN A 42 14.33 0.91 -0.67
CA GLN A 42 14.57 2.03 -1.57
C GLN A 42 14.65 3.32 -0.75
N GLU A 43 15.80 3.98 -0.78
CA GLU A 43 15.98 5.24 -0.06
C GLU A 43 15.45 6.43 -0.88
N ASN A 44 15.04 7.50 -0.19
CA ASN A 44 14.58 8.74 -0.79
C ASN A 44 13.35 8.61 -1.73
N VAL A 45 12.54 7.58 -1.51
CA VAL A 45 11.27 7.42 -2.22
C VAL A 45 10.22 8.33 -1.59
N ASP A 46 9.50 9.08 -2.42
CA ASP A 46 8.34 9.87 -2.01
C ASP A 46 7.23 9.70 -3.05
N GLY A 47 6.03 9.48 -2.59
CA GLY A 47 4.90 9.24 -3.50
C GLY A 47 3.58 9.59 -2.86
N LEU A 48 2.66 10.06 -3.69
CA LEU A 48 1.28 10.34 -3.32
C LEU A 48 0.35 9.56 -4.24
N MET A 49 -0.51 8.76 -3.64
CA MET A 49 -1.62 8.07 -4.30
C MET A 49 -2.93 8.74 -3.91
N VAL A 50 -3.78 8.98 -4.89
CA VAL A 50 -5.19 9.34 -4.69
C VAL A 50 -6.02 8.24 -5.30
N ALA A 51 -6.89 7.64 -4.50
CA ALA A 51 -7.78 6.56 -4.91
C ALA A 51 -9.24 6.94 -4.64
N THR A 52 -10.13 6.67 -5.58
CA THR A 52 -11.55 6.93 -5.47
C THR A 52 -12.35 6.09 -6.47
N GLU A 53 -13.44 5.49 -6.01
CA GLU A 53 -14.43 4.82 -6.85
C GLU A 53 -13.84 3.85 -7.90
N GLY A 54 -12.83 3.06 -7.51
CA GLY A 54 -12.21 2.06 -8.39
C GLY A 54 -11.12 2.60 -9.32
N PHE A 55 -10.69 3.84 -9.13
CA PHE A 55 -9.56 4.43 -9.85
C PHE A 55 -8.50 4.96 -8.89
N SER A 56 -7.24 4.90 -9.30
CA SER A 56 -6.14 5.49 -8.56
C SER A 56 -5.18 6.23 -9.46
N SER A 57 -4.60 7.28 -8.93
CA SER A 57 -3.49 8.01 -9.53
C SER A 57 -2.34 8.07 -8.55
N VAL A 58 -1.16 7.69 -8.99
CA VAL A 58 0.05 7.72 -8.17
C VAL A 58 1.09 8.58 -8.86
N ASN A 59 1.65 9.52 -8.10
CA ASN A 59 2.83 10.28 -8.51
C ASN A 59 3.92 9.97 -7.50
N TRP A 60 5.08 9.55 -7.94
CA TRP A 60 6.16 9.18 -7.06
C TRP A 60 7.54 9.54 -7.61
N THR A 61 8.49 9.73 -6.71
CA THR A 61 9.90 9.94 -7.00
C THR A 61 10.64 8.69 -6.55
N ALA A 62 11.36 8.05 -7.47
CA ALA A 62 12.16 6.88 -7.18
C ALA A 62 13.50 7.26 -6.51
N SER A 63 14.22 6.27 -6.01
CA SER A 63 15.51 6.44 -5.32
C SER A 63 16.58 7.13 -6.17
N ASP A 64 16.52 7.01 -7.49
CA ASP A 64 17.39 7.67 -8.46
C ASP A 64 17.00 9.13 -8.76
N GLY A 65 15.92 9.63 -8.15
CA GLY A 65 15.37 10.96 -8.35
C GLY A 65 14.45 11.11 -9.56
N ASN A 66 14.25 10.06 -10.34
CA ASN A 66 13.31 10.07 -11.45
C ASN A 66 11.85 10.13 -10.93
N LYS A 67 11.03 10.86 -11.66
CA LYS A 67 9.61 11.02 -11.35
C LYS A 67 8.77 10.17 -12.27
N TYR A 68 7.85 9.43 -11.67
CA TYR A 68 6.92 8.55 -12.36
C TYR A 68 5.50 8.88 -11.98
N PHE A 69 4.58 8.61 -12.90
CA PHE A 69 3.17 8.59 -12.58
C PHE A 69 2.53 7.32 -13.13
N ASN A 70 1.47 6.89 -12.50
CA ASN A 70 0.56 5.92 -13.07
C ASN A 70 -0.90 6.32 -12.79
N TYR A 71 -1.78 5.85 -13.65
CA TYR A 71 -3.21 5.87 -13.50
C TYR A 71 -3.73 4.46 -13.71
N ALA A 72 -4.52 3.97 -12.79
CA ALA A 72 -4.99 2.60 -12.76
C ALA A 72 -6.48 2.51 -12.44
N SER A 73 -7.14 1.49 -12.94
CA SER A 73 -8.39 1.01 -12.37
C SER A 73 -8.09 -0.07 -11.32
N TYR A 74 -8.96 -0.19 -10.32
CA TYR A 74 -8.90 -1.28 -9.37
C TYR A 74 -10.29 -1.78 -8.99
N GLU A 75 -10.36 -3.06 -8.62
CA GLU A 75 -11.54 -3.72 -8.10
C GLU A 75 -11.18 -4.45 -6.81
N VAL A 76 -12.02 -4.33 -5.79
CA VAL A 76 -11.88 -5.11 -4.55
C VAL A 76 -12.77 -6.34 -4.65
N LYS A 77 -12.15 -7.52 -4.65
CA LYS A 77 -12.86 -8.79 -4.74
C LYS A 77 -12.12 -9.87 -3.95
N ASP A 78 -12.87 -10.67 -3.20
CA ASP A 78 -12.36 -11.79 -2.40
C ASP A 78 -11.23 -11.39 -1.42
N GLY A 79 -11.29 -10.15 -0.89
CA GLY A 79 -10.27 -9.61 0.03
C GLY A 79 -8.95 -9.22 -0.63
N LEU A 80 -8.93 -9.13 -1.96
CA LEU A 80 -7.82 -8.66 -2.77
C LEU A 80 -8.18 -7.38 -3.51
N VAL A 81 -7.19 -6.57 -3.80
CA VAL A 81 -7.28 -5.45 -4.74
C VAL A 81 -6.67 -5.91 -6.06
N HIS A 82 -7.47 -5.96 -7.11
CA HIS A 82 -7.05 -6.27 -8.48
C HIS A 82 -6.82 -4.96 -9.21
N VAL A 83 -5.64 -4.77 -9.77
CA VAL A 83 -5.21 -3.51 -10.39
C VAL A 83 -4.90 -3.73 -11.86
N GLU A 84 -5.32 -2.80 -12.70
CA GLU A 84 -4.90 -2.69 -14.10
C GLU A 84 -4.35 -1.28 -14.36
N ILE A 85 -3.10 -1.19 -14.82
CA ILE A 85 -2.46 0.07 -15.19
C ILE A 85 -3.01 0.55 -16.52
N LEU A 86 -3.72 1.67 -16.51
CA LEU A 86 -4.35 2.26 -17.69
C LEU A 86 -3.43 3.26 -18.39
N ASN A 87 -2.55 3.92 -17.63
CA ASN A 87 -1.55 4.85 -18.14
C ASN A 87 -0.34 4.89 -17.18
N HIS A 88 0.85 5.09 -17.73
CA HIS A 88 2.10 5.15 -16.97
C HIS A 88 3.13 5.99 -17.71
N SER A 89 4.06 6.63 -16.98
CA SER A 89 5.17 7.38 -17.60
C SER A 89 6.17 6.51 -18.35
N LEU A 90 6.14 5.20 -18.15
CA LEU A 90 6.89 4.20 -18.93
C LEU A 90 5.88 3.29 -19.64
N ASP A 91 5.93 3.24 -20.96
CA ASP A 91 4.94 2.55 -21.80
C ASP A 91 4.86 1.04 -21.52
N GLU A 92 5.95 0.43 -21.09
CA GLU A 92 6.03 -1.00 -20.77
C GLU A 92 5.12 -1.44 -19.62
N TYR A 93 4.70 -0.50 -18.76
CA TYR A 93 3.79 -0.79 -17.65
C TYR A 93 2.31 -0.66 -18.01
N ILE A 94 1.99 -0.07 -19.17
CA ILE A 94 0.60 0.10 -19.59
C ILE A 94 -0.02 -1.27 -19.91
N GLY A 95 -1.18 -1.54 -19.29
CA GLY A 95 -1.85 -2.83 -19.38
C GLY A 95 -1.36 -3.88 -18.39
N ALA A 96 -0.36 -3.57 -17.56
CA ALA A 96 0.07 -4.46 -16.50
C ALA A 96 -1.07 -4.72 -15.50
N LYS A 97 -1.22 -6.00 -15.11
CA LYS A 97 -2.24 -6.45 -14.15
C LYS A 97 -1.56 -7.16 -13.00
N PHE A 98 -1.94 -6.82 -11.80
CA PHE A 98 -1.50 -7.51 -10.59
C PHE A 98 -2.57 -7.44 -9.53
N SER A 99 -2.42 -8.29 -8.52
CA SER A 99 -3.32 -8.29 -7.35
C SER A 99 -2.51 -8.22 -6.08
N HIS A 100 -3.03 -7.54 -5.08
CA HIS A 100 -2.39 -7.44 -3.79
C HIS A 100 -3.41 -7.49 -2.66
N LYS A 101 -2.92 -7.86 -1.47
CA LYS A 101 -3.70 -7.85 -0.23
C LYS A 101 -3.17 -6.75 0.67
N PRO A 102 -3.89 -5.63 0.83
CA PRO A 102 -3.49 -4.61 1.80
C PRO A 102 -3.62 -5.15 3.22
N ASN A 103 -2.56 -5.08 4.00
CA ASN A 103 -2.58 -5.35 5.42
C ASN A 103 -2.72 -4.03 6.16
N PHE A 104 -3.96 -3.68 6.51
CA PHE A 104 -4.25 -2.47 7.26
C PHE A 104 -3.76 -2.56 8.70
N MET A 105 -3.17 -1.49 9.20
CA MET A 105 -2.69 -1.34 10.57
C MET A 105 -3.55 -0.32 11.31
N GLY A 106 -3.82 -0.63 12.60
CA GLY A 106 -4.59 0.25 13.49
C GLY A 106 -6.00 0.50 12.98
N ASP A 107 -6.36 1.78 12.89
CA ASP A 107 -7.66 2.29 12.46
C ASP A 107 -7.78 2.49 10.94
N LYS A 108 -7.06 1.73 10.15
CA LYS A 108 -6.95 1.84 8.69
C LYS A 108 -6.32 3.16 8.20
N LYS A 109 -5.47 3.76 9.02
CA LYS A 109 -4.69 4.95 8.62
C LYS A 109 -3.37 4.61 7.93
N SER A 110 -2.98 3.35 7.95
CA SER A 110 -1.82 2.86 7.20
C SER A 110 -2.04 1.43 6.74
N TYR A 111 -1.34 1.04 5.70
CA TYR A 111 -1.29 -0.35 5.26
C TYR A 111 0.04 -0.67 4.59
N ILE A 112 0.39 -1.96 4.63
CA ILE A 112 1.50 -2.53 3.86
C ILE A 112 0.90 -3.42 2.79
N THR A 113 1.45 -3.37 1.60
CA THR A 113 1.08 -4.26 0.50
C THR A 113 2.30 -4.77 -0.22
N THR A 114 2.23 -6.03 -0.66
CA THR A 114 3.24 -6.67 -1.50
C THR A 114 2.55 -7.22 -2.75
N PHE A 115 3.15 -6.99 -3.90
CA PHE A 115 2.72 -7.55 -5.17
C PHE A 115 3.94 -7.91 -6.03
N THR A 116 3.75 -8.85 -6.94
CA THR A 116 4.77 -9.24 -7.91
C THR A 116 4.32 -8.84 -9.31
N TRP A 117 5.20 -8.24 -10.05
CA TRP A 117 5.02 -7.95 -11.46
C TRP A 117 6.32 -8.21 -12.21
N ASP A 118 6.26 -8.96 -13.31
CA ASP A 118 7.40 -9.37 -14.14
C ASP A 118 8.56 -9.96 -13.30
N ASP A 119 8.23 -10.92 -12.41
CA ASP A 119 9.14 -11.59 -11.48
C ASP A 119 9.87 -10.67 -10.48
N VAL A 120 9.46 -9.40 -10.37
CA VAL A 120 9.95 -8.44 -9.38
C VAL A 120 8.93 -8.28 -8.27
N GLU A 121 9.36 -8.44 -7.03
CA GLU A 121 8.54 -8.20 -5.84
C GLU A 121 8.65 -6.75 -5.40
N TYR A 122 7.51 -6.11 -5.24
CA TYR A 122 7.37 -4.75 -4.74
C TYR A 122 6.62 -4.76 -3.41
N THR A 123 7.18 -4.14 -2.38
CA THR A 123 6.51 -3.91 -1.10
C THR A 123 6.46 -2.44 -0.80
N HIS A 124 5.26 -1.92 -0.54
CA HIS A 124 5.05 -0.51 -0.20
C HIS A 124 4.29 -0.38 1.12
N ARG A 125 4.69 0.59 1.94
CA ARG A 125 3.92 1.06 3.08
C ARG A 125 3.32 2.42 2.77
N PHE A 126 2.04 2.53 3.01
CA PHE A 126 1.26 3.74 2.81
C PHE A 126 0.73 4.29 4.14
N GLU A 127 0.70 5.60 4.26
CA GLU A 127 0.02 6.31 5.34
C GLU A 127 -1.05 7.23 4.76
N LYS A 128 -2.25 7.21 5.38
CA LYS A 128 -3.35 8.06 4.94
C LYS A 128 -3.04 9.52 5.24
N VAL A 129 -3.15 10.36 4.23
CA VAL A 129 -3.00 11.80 4.40
C VAL A 129 -4.33 12.35 4.90
N SER A 130 -4.37 12.78 6.16
CA SER A 130 -5.51 13.52 6.68
C SER A 130 -5.34 14.99 6.31
N CYS A 131 -6.06 15.42 5.30
CA CYS A 131 -6.17 16.85 5.00
C CYS A 131 -7.27 17.47 5.85
N ALA A 132 -6.90 18.21 6.90
CA ALA A 132 -7.78 19.28 7.33
C ALA A 132 -7.81 20.30 6.17
N TYR A 133 -9.02 20.64 5.69
CA TYR A 133 -9.28 21.46 4.49
C TYR A 133 -8.38 22.71 4.36
N GLU A 134 -7.97 23.31 5.47
CA GLU A 134 -7.09 24.47 5.50
C GLU A 134 -5.61 24.19 5.22
N LYS A 135 -5.13 22.93 5.39
CA LYS A 135 -3.72 22.57 5.16
C LYS A 135 -3.46 22.00 3.77
N CYS A 136 -4.46 21.45 3.11
CA CYS A 136 -4.33 20.93 1.74
C CYS A 136 -4.47 22.00 0.67
N ALA A 137 -4.96 23.19 1.01
CA ALA A 137 -5.09 24.31 0.07
C ALA A 137 -3.73 24.91 -0.37
N ARG A 138 -2.62 24.51 0.23
CA ARG A 138 -1.29 24.94 -0.20
C ARG A 138 -0.66 23.96 -1.20
N ILE A 139 -1.33 23.77 -2.34
CA ILE A 139 -0.73 23.14 -3.54
C ILE A 139 0.44 23.99 -4.09
N SER A 140 0.63 25.23 -3.59
CA SER A 140 1.72 26.11 -3.99
C SER A 140 3.11 25.67 -3.51
N ASP A 141 3.23 24.76 -2.56
CA ASP A 141 4.51 24.30 -2.00
C ASP A 141 5.14 23.15 -2.80
N PHE A 142 4.49 22.69 -3.88
CA PHE A 142 4.99 21.66 -4.80
C PHE A 142 5.48 22.21 -6.16
N ARG A 143 5.98 23.44 -6.18
CA ARG A 143 6.63 24.04 -7.39
C ARG A 143 8.14 24.06 -7.26
#